data_5382b1c28a00fcf4d7a2bcb9602faa52
#
_entry.id   5382b1c28a00fcf4d7a2bcb9602faa52
#
_cell.length_a   1.000
_cell.length_b   1.000
_cell.length_c   1.000
_cell.angle_alpha   90.00
_cell.angle_beta   90.00
_cell.angle_gamma   90.00
#
_symmetry.space_group_name_H-M   'P 1'
#
loop_
_entity.id
_entity.type
_entity.pdbx_description
1 polymer ?
#
loop_
_entity_poly.entity_id
_entity_poly.type
_entity_poly.pdbx_seq_one_letter_code
_entity_poly.pdbx_strand_id
1 'polypeptide(L)'
;MDNIIKDIYEKIVPPLKKLFEDHNVGKDHDISHALLVMNNCKYAILESKEKYSIENTQNMLLASILHDADDHKLFSTKNNDNLKKIMKIAGYSKEIIMKVVEMVELVSSSKNGDRL
;
A
#
# COMPACT_ATOMS: atom_id res chain seq x y z
N MET A 1 2.37 6.53 -15.77
CA MET A 1 2.47 6.54 -14.28
C MET A 1 1.59 7.58 -13.61
N ASP A 2 1.50 8.77 -14.17
CA ASP A 2 0.71 9.84 -13.54
C ASP A 2 -0.77 9.49 -13.38
N ASN A 3 -1.37 8.78 -14.35
CA ASN A 3 -2.76 8.35 -14.25
C ASN A 3 -2.98 7.33 -13.14
N ILE A 4 -2.02 6.45 -12.93
CA ILE A 4 -2.07 5.44 -11.86
C ILE A 4 -2.06 6.14 -10.50
N ILE A 5 -1.16 7.10 -10.32
CA ILE A 5 -1.02 7.85 -9.08
C ILE A 5 -2.28 8.68 -8.82
N LYS A 6 -2.82 9.32 -9.84
CA LYS A 6 -4.07 10.08 -9.73
C LYS A 6 -5.21 9.20 -9.23
N ASP A 7 -5.36 8.01 -9.80
CA ASP A 7 -6.39 7.05 -9.38
C ASP A 7 -6.20 6.66 -7.91
N ILE A 8 -4.96 6.42 -7.47
CA ILE A 8 -4.66 6.07 -6.09
C ILE A 8 -5.04 7.22 -5.17
N TYR A 9 -4.69 8.47 -5.52
CA TYR A 9 -5.05 9.64 -4.72
C TYR A 9 -6.57 9.80 -4.60
N GLU A 10 -7.30 9.52 -5.67
CA GLU A 10 -8.75 9.68 -5.67
C GLU A 10 -9.49 8.55 -4.94
N LYS A 11 -8.99 7.31 -5.07
CA LYS A 11 -9.72 6.11 -4.62
C LYS A 11 -9.19 5.52 -3.32
N ILE A 12 -7.89 5.63 -3.07
CA ILE A 12 -7.24 4.97 -1.92
C ILE A 12 -6.99 5.96 -0.77
N VAL A 13 -6.50 7.15 -1.08
CA VAL A 13 -6.11 8.11 -0.05
C VAL A 13 -7.28 8.48 0.89
N PRO A 14 -8.50 8.81 0.41
CA PRO A 14 -9.57 9.17 1.33
C PRO A 14 -9.92 8.08 2.35
N PRO A 15 -10.18 6.82 1.96
CA PRO A 15 -10.49 5.80 2.95
C PRO A 15 -9.29 5.43 3.84
N LEU A 16 -8.07 5.49 3.31
CA LEU A 16 -6.88 5.21 4.10
C LEU A 16 -6.65 6.30 5.15
N LYS A 17 -6.79 7.55 4.75
CA LYS A 17 -6.67 8.69 5.66
C LYS A 17 -7.68 8.58 6.80
N LYS A 18 -8.94 8.24 6.47
CA LYS A 18 -9.97 8.06 7.46
C LYS A 18 -9.64 6.94 8.43
N LEU A 19 -9.11 5.82 7.92
CA LEU A 19 -8.70 4.69 8.76
C LEU A 19 -7.66 5.14 9.79
N PHE A 20 -6.64 5.86 9.36
CA PHE A 20 -5.59 6.33 10.25
C PHE A 20 -6.11 7.34 11.27
N GLU A 21 -6.98 8.26 10.85
CA GLU A 21 -7.59 9.24 11.75
C GLU A 21 -8.47 8.56 12.81
N ASP A 22 -9.28 7.59 12.40
CA ASP A 22 -10.18 6.87 13.30
C ASP A 22 -9.42 6.06 14.36
N HIS A 23 -8.18 5.68 14.07
CA HIS A 23 -7.35 4.89 14.99
C HIS A 23 -6.26 5.73 15.67
N ASN A 24 -6.30 7.05 15.50
CA ASN A 24 -5.33 7.99 16.12
C ASN A 24 -3.89 7.63 15.83
N VAL A 25 -3.61 7.22 14.61
CA VAL A 25 -2.26 6.86 14.18
C VAL A 25 -1.35 8.08 14.19
N GLY A 26 -0.18 7.95 14.81
CA GLY A 26 0.78 9.05 14.91
C GLY A 26 1.44 9.40 13.58
N LYS A 27 2.14 10.54 13.55
CA LYS A 27 2.77 11.10 12.34
C LYS A 27 3.74 10.13 11.64
N ASP A 28 4.33 9.19 12.37
CA ASP A 28 5.28 8.25 11.81
C ASP A 28 4.62 7.18 10.92
N HIS A 29 3.32 7.01 11.06
CA HIS A 29 2.57 5.96 10.36
C HIS A 29 1.26 6.45 9.74
N ASP A 30 1.05 7.77 9.68
CA ASP A 30 -0.19 8.33 9.14
C ASP A 30 -0.14 8.41 7.60
N ILE A 31 -1.14 9.13 7.03
CA ILE A 31 -1.25 9.28 5.59
C ILE A 31 -0.01 9.97 4.98
N SER A 32 0.62 10.89 5.71
CA SER A 32 1.83 11.57 5.23
C SER A 32 2.97 10.58 5.02
N HIS A 33 3.15 9.64 5.95
CA HIS A 33 4.15 8.59 5.81
C HIS A 33 3.81 7.67 4.64
N ALA A 34 2.55 7.25 4.52
CA ALA A 34 2.11 6.39 3.43
C ALA A 34 2.38 7.03 2.05
N LEU A 35 2.10 8.32 1.92
CA LEU A 35 2.36 9.07 0.69
C LEU A 35 3.86 9.18 0.41
N LEU A 36 4.66 9.38 1.43
CA LEU A 36 6.12 9.42 1.28
C LEU A 36 6.66 8.09 0.77
N VAL A 37 6.20 6.99 1.33
CA VAL A 37 6.62 5.65 0.92
C VAL A 37 6.21 5.40 -0.54
N MET A 38 5.01 5.79 -0.93
CA MET A 38 4.56 5.67 -2.31
C MET A 38 5.43 6.51 -3.26
N ASN A 39 5.75 7.74 -2.89
CA ASN A 39 6.63 8.59 -3.70
C ASN A 39 8.02 7.97 -3.86
N ASN A 40 8.58 7.41 -2.80
CA ASN A 40 9.86 6.71 -2.87
C ASN A 40 9.79 5.52 -3.81
N CYS A 41 8.70 4.77 -3.77
CA CYS A 41 8.45 3.67 -4.69
C CYS A 41 8.39 4.16 -6.15
N LYS A 42 7.69 5.26 -6.39
CA LYS A 42 7.59 5.89 -7.71
C LYS A 42 8.98 6.21 -8.27
N TYR A 43 9.83 6.86 -7.48
CA TYR A 43 11.17 7.23 -7.93
C TYR A 43 12.03 6.00 -8.17
N ALA A 44 11.92 4.97 -7.33
CA ALA A 44 12.64 3.72 -7.52
C ALA A 44 12.24 3.06 -8.85
N ILE A 45 10.96 3.07 -9.19
CA ILE A 45 10.47 2.54 -10.47
C ILE A 45 11.04 3.34 -11.64
N LEU A 46 11.01 4.67 -11.55
CA LEU A 46 11.50 5.55 -12.62
C LEU A 46 13.00 5.42 -12.85
N GLU A 47 13.76 5.16 -11.80
CA GLU A 47 15.23 5.00 -11.89
C GLU A 47 15.65 3.58 -12.24
N SER A 48 14.75 2.62 -12.17
CA SER A 48 15.04 1.22 -12.46
C SER A 48 15.37 1.03 -13.94
N LYS A 49 16.34 0.18 -14.21
CA LYS A 49 16.68 -0.23 -15.58
C LYS A 49 15.65 -1.21 -16.13
N GLU A 50 14.90 -1.87 -15.25
CA GLU A 50 13.83 -2.77 -15.65
C GLU A 50 12.59 -1.97 -16.03
N LYS A 51 11.89 -2.46 -17.04
CA LYS A 51 10.60 -1.89 -17.43
C LYS A 51 9.50 -2.76 -16.87
N TYR A 52 8.67 -2.15 -16.05
CA TYR A 52 7.52 -2.84 -15.44
C TYR A 52 6.27 -2.58 -16.28
N SER A 53 5.37 -3.56 -16.33
CA SER A 53 4.07 -3.39 -16.96
C SER A 53 3.26 -2.35 -16.18
N ILE A 54 2.21 -1.82 -16.80
CA ILE A 54 1.31 -0.89 -16.14
C ILE A 54 0.69 -1.54 -14.91
N GLU A 55 0.27 -2.82 -15.04
CA GLU A 55 -0.30 -3.56 -13.91
C GLU A 55 0.70 -3.72 -12.77
N ASN A 56 1.93 -4.12 -13.05
CA ASN A 56 2.95 -4.29 -12.02
C ASN A 56 3.29 -2.96 -11.34
N THR A 57 3.39 -1.89 -12.12
CA THR A 57 3.62 -0.54 -11.59
C THR A 57 2.51 -0.15 -10.62
N GLN A 58 1.25 -0.34 -11.05
CA GLN A 58 0.09 -0.07 -10.20
C GLN A 58 0.14 -0.88 -8.91
N ASN A 59 0.42 -2.17 -9.01
CA ASN A 59 0.43 -3.06 -7.85
C ASN A 59 1.54 -2.69 -6.86
N MET A 60 2.72 -2.33 -7.36
CA MET A 60 3.82 -1.88 -6.50
C MET A 60 3.48 -0.59 -5.76
N LEU A 61 2.87 0.38 -6.44
CA LEU A 61 2.46 1.64 -5.82
C LEU A 61 1.36 1.40 -4.78
N LEU A 62 0.39 0.55 -5.09
CA LEU A 62 -0.67 0.18 -4.13
C LEU A 62 -0.09 -0.51 -2.90
N ALA A 63 0.83 -1.46 -3.10
CA ALA A 63 1.48 -2.15 -1.99
C ALA A 63 2.23 -1.16 -1.10
N SER A 64 2.91 -0.19 -1.69
CA SER A 64 3.69 0.80 -0.94
C SER A 64 2.80 1.71 -0.08
N ILE A 65 1.71 2.24 -0.64
CA ILE A 65 0.82 3.12 0.13
C ILE A 65 0.01 2.38 1.18
N LEU A 66 -0.29 1.11 0.95
CA LEU A 66 -1.10 0.28 1.86
C LEU A 66 -0.28 -0.58 2.82
N HIS A 67 1.05 -0.45 2.82
CA HIS A 67 1.90 -1.35 3.59
C HIS A 67 1.64 -1.33 5.10
N ASP A 68 1.16 -0.21 5.66
CA ASP A 68 0.86 -0.08 7.09
C ASP A 68 -0.64 -0.21 7.40
N ALA A 69 -1.50 -0.49 6.40
CA ALA A 69 -2.95 -0.54 6.62
C ALA A 69 -3.38 -1.63 7.59
N ASP A 70 -2.58 -2.68 7.73
CA ASP A 70 -2.84 -3.81 8.63
C ASP A 70 -1.66 -4.11 9.54
N ASP A 71 -0.80 -3.12 9.80
CA ASP A 71 0.32 -3.27 10.73
C ASP A 71 -0.24 -3.65 12.10
N HIS A 72 0.21 -4.78 12.63
CA HIS A 72 -0.30 -5.32 13.91
C HIS A 72 0.02 -4.43 15.11
N LYS A 73 0.96 -3.51 14.98
CA LYS A 73 1.25 -2.52 16.02
C LYS A 73 0.20 -1.42 16.07
N LEU A 74 -0.51 -1.20 14.95
CA LEU A 74 -1.50 -0.14 14.81
C LEU A 74 -2.93 -0.66 14.82
N PHE A 75 -3.13 -1.86 14.30
CA PHE A 75 -4.47 -2.44 14.07
C PHE A 75 -4.52 -3.88 14.56
N SER A 76 -5.70 -4.32 14.97
CA SER A 76 -5.94 -5.70 15.39
C SER A 76 -6.47 -6.59 14.26
N THR A 77 -6.46 -6.09 13.03
CA THR A 77 -6.95 -6.85 11.86
C THR A 77 -6.01 -7.99 11.50
N LYS A 78 -6.57 -9.00 10.84
CA LYS A 78 -5.83 -10.19 10.38
C LYS A 78 -6.01 -10.34 8.86
N ASN A 79 -5.06 -11.03 8.23
CA ASN A 79 -5.14 -11.37 6.81
C ASN A 79 -5.29 -10.15 5.89
N ASN A 80 -4.69 -9.02 6.27
CA ASN A 80 -4.74 -7.78 5.48
C ASN A 80 -6.17 -7.29 5.25
N ASP A 81 -7.01 -7.39 6.26
CA ASP A 81 -8.43 -7.08 6.17
C ASP A 81 -8.69 -5.61 5.78
N ASN A 82 -7.95 -4.66 6.37
CA ASN A 82 -8.09 -3.24 6.03
C ASN A 82 -7.70 -2.97 4.58
N LEU A 83 -6.59 -3.52 4.13
CA LEU A 83 -6.13 -3.40 2.75
C LEU A 83 -7.19 -3.91 1.78
N LYS A 84 -7.72 -5.10 2.06
CA LYS A 84 -8.73 -5.73 1.20
C LYS A 84 -10.00 -4.89 1.12
N LYS A 85 -10.47 -4.37 2.25
CA LYS A 85 -11.66 -3.52 2.30
C LYS A 85 -11.47 -2.24 1.51
N ILE A 86 -10.34 -1.56 1.71
CA ILE A 86 -10.05 -0.30 1.02
C ILE A 86 -10.00 -0.52 -0.49
N MET A 87 -9.29 -1.54 -0.94
CA MET A 87 -9.18 -1.83 -2.37
C MET A 87 -10.50 -2.27 -2.99
N LYS A 88 -11.31 -3.02 -2.24
CA LYS A 88 -12.64 -3.44 -2.71
C LYS A 88 -13.55 -2.25 -2.90
N ILE A 89 -13.58 -1.34 -1.93
CA ILE A 89 -14.37 -0.10 -2.02
C ILE A 89 -13.90 0.75 -3.19
N ALA A 90 -12.60 0.79 -3.44
CA ALA A 90 -12.01 1.53 -4.54
C ALA A 90 -12.32 0.92 -5.92
N GLY A 91 -12.85 -0.31 -5.96
CA GLY A 91 -13.25 -0.94 -7.21
C GLY A 91 -12.21 -1.84 -7.87
N TYR A 92 -11.13 -2.17 -7.17
CA TYR A 92 -10.12 -3.08 -7.71
C TYR A 92 -10.65 -4.53 -7.71
N SER A 93 -10.22 -5.30 -8.70
CA SER A 93 -10.63 -6.71 -8.82
C SER A 93 -10.02 -7.55 -7.70
N LYS A 94 -10.67 -8.67 -7.39
CA LYS A 94 -10.16 -9.63 -6.40
C LYS A 94 -8.75 -10.10 -6.75
N GLU A 95 -8.49 -10.33 -8.03
CA GLU A 95 -7.20 -10.78 -8.53
C GLU A 95 -6.10 -9.76 -8.23
N ILE A 96 -6.37 -8.48 -8.50
CA ILE A 96 -5.41 -7.41 -8.22
C ILE A 96 -5.20 -7.27 -6.71
N ILE A 97 -6.27 -7.33 -5.91
CA ILE A 97 -6.19 -7.26 -4.46
C ILE A 97 -5.25 -8.36 -3.92
N MET A 98 -5.40 -9.58 -4.40
CA MET A 98 -4.57 -10.69 -3.93
C MET A 98 -3.11 -10.52 -4.32
N LYS A 99 -2.82 -9.96 -5.49
CA LYS A 99 -1.44 -9.66 -5.90
C LYS A 99 -0.80 -8.61 -5.01
N VAL A 100 -1.55 -7.57 -4.66
CA VAL A 100 -1.05 -6.52 -3.75
C VAL A 100 -0.82 -7.09 -2.34
N VAL A 101 -1.73 -7.94 -1.86
CA VAL A 101 -1.56 -8.63 -0.57
C VAL A 101 -0.26 -9.43 -0.55
N GLU A 102 0.01 -10.19 -1.61
CA GLU A 102 1.27 -10.95 -1.72
C GLU A 102 2.50 -10.05 -1.63
N MET A 103 2.47 -8.91 -2.30
CA MET A 103 3.61 -7.98 -2.26
C MET A 103 3.84 -7.43 -0.86
N VAL A 104 2.77 -7.06 -0.16
CA VAL A 104 2.86 -6.56 1.22
C VAL A 104 3.39 -7.65 2.15
N GLU A 105 2.91 -8.87 2.02
CA GLU A 105 3.36 -10.00 2.85
C GLU A 105 4.82 -10.35 2.62
N LEU A 106 5.30 -10.27 1.38
CA LEU A 106 6.71 -10.52 1.06
C LEU A 106 7.61 -9.51 1.76
N VAL A 107 7.24 -8.24 1.76
CA VAL A 107 8.00 -7.19 2.45
C VAL A 107 8.02 -7.46 3.96
N SER A 108 6.87 -7.81 4.53
CA SER A 108 6.76 -8.12 5.96
C SER A 108 7.58 -9.36 6.34
N SER A 109 7.52 -10.40 5.52
CA SER A 109 8.30 -11.63 5.73
C SER A 109 9.79 -11.37 5.66
N SER A 110 10.22 -10.54 4.72
CA SER A 110 11.62 -10.17 4.55
C SER A 110 12.14 -9.45 5.79
N LYS A 111 11.35 -8.50 6.32
CA LYS A 111 11.70 -7.79 7.57
C LYS A 111 11.80 -8.74 8.75
N ASN A 112 10.89 -9.69 8.85
CA ASN A 112 10.88 -10.67 9.92
C ASN A 112 12.03 -11.68 9.76
N GLY A 113 12.34 -12.05 8.53
CA GLY A 113 13.44 -12.97 8.23
C GLY A 113 14.80 -12.43 8.63
N ASP A 114 15.02 -11.14 8.47
CA ASP A 114 16.27 -10.48 8.83
C ASP A 114 16.58 -10.51 10.31
N ARG A 115 15.61 -10.85 11.14
CA ARG A 115 15.77 -10.93 12.58
C ARG A 115 16.08 -12.35 13.07
N LEU A 116 16.02 -13.29 12.17
CA LEU A 116 16.30 -14.69 12.47
C LEU A 116 17.76 -15.02 12.23
#